data_1f7b9bdc4457bbc05ed060451735cb3e
#
_entry.id   1f7b9bdc4457bbc05ed060451735cb3e
#
_cell.length_a   1.000
_cell.length_b   1.000
_cell.length_c   1.000
_cell.angle_alpha   90.00
_cell.angle_beta   90.00
_cell.angle_gamma   90.00
#
_symmetry.space_group_name_H-M   'P 1'
#
loop_
_entity.id
_entity.type
_entity.pdbx_description
1 polymer ?
#
loop_
_entity_poly.entity_id
_entity_poly.type
_entity_poly.pdbx_seq_one_letter_code
_entity_poly.pdbx_strand_id
1 'polypeptide(L)'
;MSDLDRLLDAGLIPILRLRDAEVALAAGQALAEAGLRAVEVTAGVPDAAGVIAKLAASLDGSRVLLGAGTVLSAGQAKEFVEAGARFLVSPVLDRDVIEAAARLGVPHVPAGFTPTEVYAAHRYGAPVVKLFPSAQVGPAYLTSLLGPFPQLKIIPTGGLDAESALAFIRAGAVAVGVGGKLCPHRLDEVSDATAAAVDLLRRIDAERGR
;
A
#
# COMPACT_ATOMS: atom_id res chain seq x y z
N MET A 1 -15.35 -10.69 -4.55
CA MET A 1 -14.59 -9.42 -4.67
C MET A 1 -13.16 -9.79 -5.01
N SER A 2 -12.58 -9.27 -6.12
CA SER A 2 -11.19 -9.54 -6.51
C SER A 2 -10.21 -8.86 -5.55
N ASP A 3 -8.92 -9.27 -5.58
CA ASP A 3 -7.88 -8.59 -4.78
C ASP A 3 -7.69 -7.13 -5.19
N LEU A 4 -7.90 -6.81 -6.47
CA LEU A 4 -7.93 -5.43 -6.93
C LEU A 4 -9.07 -4.63 -6.28
N ASP A 5 -10.29 -5.18 -6.27
CA ASP A 5 -11.43 -4.50 -5.64
C ASP A 5 -11.18 -4.26 -4.15
N ARG A 6 -10.61 -5.26 -3.47
CA ARG A 6 -10.26 -5.16 -2.05
C ARG A 6 -9.19 -4.10 -1.79
N LEU A 7 -8.18 -4.02 -2.67
CA LEU A 7 -7.13 -3.01 -2.58
C LEU A 7 -7.70 -1.59 -2.76
N LEU A 8 -8.58 -1.40 -3.73
CA LEU A 8 -9.27 -0.12 -3.97
C LEU A 8 -10.21 0.25 -2.82
N ASP A 9 -10.78 -0.76 -2.16
CA ASP A 9 -11.68 -0.60 -1.02
C ASP A 9 -10.96 -0.37 0.31
N ALA A 10 -9.68 -0.67 0.38
CA ALA A 10 -8.90 -0.64 1.63
C ALA A 10 -8.95 0.74 2.33
N GLY A 11 -8.92 1.84 1.58
CA GLY A 11 -8.90 3.21 2.09
C GLY A 11 -7.55 3.60 2.68
N LEU A 12 -7.03 2.82 3.62
CA LEU A 12 -5.71 2.97 4.24
C LEU A 12 -4.87 1.70 4.04
N ILE A 13 -3.62 1.88 3.66
CA ILE A 13 -2.60 0.83 3.57
C ILE A 13 -1.45 1.21 4.52
N PRO A 14 -1.41 0.69 5.75
CA PRO A 14 -0.24 0.81 6.61
C PRO A 14 0.97 0.14 5.96
N ILE A 15 2.11 0.85 5.96
CA ILE A 15 3.34 0.41 5.31
C ILE A 15 4.37 0.07 6.38
N LEU A 16 4.65 -1.22 6.56
CA LEU A 16 5.64 -1.71 7.50
C LEU A 16 7.03 -1.64 6.87
N ARG A 17 7.74 -0.55 7.18
CA ARG A 17 9.14 -0.34 6.80
C ARG A 17 10.00 -0.34 8.06
N LEU A 18 10.31 -1.52 8.55
CA LEU A 18 10.90 -1.78 9.85
C LEU A 18 12.28 -2.43 9.71
N ARG A 19 13.12 -2.25 10.74
CA ARG A 19 14.45 -2.86 10.82
C ARG A 19 14.45 -4.16 11.64
N ASP A 20 13.30 -4.57 12.14
CA ASP A 20 13.11 -5.74 12.97
C ASP A 20 11.94 -6.58 12.44
N ALA A 21 12.22 -7.85 12.16
CA ALA A 21 11.25 -8.80 11.60
C ALA A 21 10.16 -9.19 12.63
N GLU A 22 10.51 -9.27 13.92
CA GLU A 22 9.57 -9.60 14.98
C GLU A 22 8.57 -8.46 15.18
N VAL A 23 9.05 -7.21 15.21
CA VAL A 23 8.19 -6.02 15.27
C VAL A 23 7.28 -5.95 14.03
N ALA A 24 7.80 -6.27 12.84
CA ALA A 24 7.00 -6.28 11.61
C ALA A 24 5.89 -7.33 11.66
N LEU A 25 6.19 -8.53 12.16
CA LEU A 25 5.22 -9.61 12.34
C LEU A 25 4.13 -9.19 13.35
N ALA A 26 4.53 -8.72 14.53
CA ALA A 26 3.60 -8.29 15.57
C ALA A 26 2.71 -7.13 15.10
N ALA A 27 3.28 -6.13 14.42
CA ALA A 27 2.52 -5.02 13.86
C ALA A 27 1.53 -5.47 12.79
N GLY A 28 1.94 -6.34 11.87
CA GLY A 28 1.06 -6.89 10.84
C GLY A 28 -0.13 -7.64 11.41
N GLN A 29 0.08 -8.45 12.43
CA GLN A 29 -0.97 -9.18 13.16
C GLN A 29 -1.93 -8.22 13.86
N ALA A 30 -1.39 -7.28 14.65
CA ALA A 30 -2.20 -6.31 15.39
C ALA A 30 -3.06 -5.43 14.47
N LEU A 31 -2.51 -4.95 13.34
CA LEU A 31 -3.26 -4.18 12.34
C LEU A 31 -4.41 -5.00 11.73
N ALA A 32 -4.17 -6.27 11.41
CA ALA A 32 -5.19 -7.15 10.84
C ALA A 32 -6.30 -7.46 11.87
N GLU A 33 -5.95 -7.78 13.11
CA GLU A 33 -6.90 -8.03 14.21
C GLU A 33 -7.74 -6.79 14.52
N ALA A 34 -7.14 -5.60 14.41
CA ALA A 34 -7.84 -4.32 14.61
C ALA A 34 -8.76 -3.92 13.43
N GLY A 35 -8.83 -4.73 12.36
CA GLY A 35 -9.75 -4.54 11.25
C GLY A 35 -9.21 -3.70 10.08
N LEU A 36 -7.89 -3.50 9.99
CA LEU A 36 -7.27 -2.92 8.80
C LEU A 36 -7.49 -3.88 7.61
N ARG A 37 -7.89 -3.33 6.46
CA ARG A 37 -8.29 -4.11 5.26
C ARG A 37 -7.10 -4.49 4.38
N ALA A 38 -5.98 -3.79 4.50
CA ALA A 38 -4.74 -4.09 3.80
C ALA A 38 -3.53 -3.72 4.66
N VAL A 39 -2.42 -4.45 4.49
CA VAL A 39 -1.12 -4.16 5.12
C VAL A 39 -0.02 -4.45 4.12
N GLU A 40 0.97 -3.55 4.00
CA GLU A 40 2.14 -3.68 3.14
C GLU A 40 3.40 -3.97 3.98
N VAL A 41 4.09 -5.08 3.72
CA VAL A 41 5.43 -5.37 4.25
C VAL A 41 6.45 -5.01 3.19
N THR A 42 7.40 -4.11 3.50
CA THR A 42 8.41 -3.70 2.50
C THR A 42 9.59 -4.67 2.46
N ALA A 43 10.21 -4.81 1.29
CA ALA A 43 11.42 -5.63 1.07
C ALA A 43 12.63 -5.21 1.94
N GLY A 44 12.58 -4.03 2.58
CA GLY A 44 13.60 -3.58 3.52
C GLY A 44 13.48 -4.16 4.94
N VAL A 45 12.40 -4.88 5.24
CA VAL A 45 12.27 -5.65 6.49
C VAL A 45 13.21 -6.85 6.41
N PRO A 46 14.01 -7.16 7.45
CA PRO A 46 14.82 -8.37 7.47
C PRO A 46 13.93 -9.62 7.28
N ASP A 47 14.35 -10.55 6.41
CA ASP A 47 13.56 -11.74 6.06
C ASP A 47 12.10 -11.41 5.65
N ALA A 48 11.92 -10.38 4.81
CA ALA A 48 10.59 -9.91 4.42
C ALA A 48 9.70 -11.03 3.88
N ALA A 49 10.24 -11.95 3.07
CA ALA A 49 9.50 -13.09 2.56
C ALA A 49 9.04 -14.03 3.68
N GLY A 50 9.90 -14.31 4.67
CA GLY A 50 9.55 -15.10 5.85
C GLY A 50 8.51 -14.42 6.73
N VAL A 51 8.58 -13.10 6.90
CA VAL A 51 7.55 -12.33 7.61
C VAL A 51 6.21 -12.40 6.86
N ILE A 52 6.21 -12.21 5.54
CA ILE A 52 5.01 -12.34 4.70
C ILE A 52 4.42 -13.74 4.82
N ALA A 53 5.24 -14.80 4.75
CA ALA A 53 4.76 -16.17 4.86
C ALA A 53 4.11 -16.46 6.22
N LYS A 54 4.70 -15.98 7.31
CA LYS A 54 4.14 -16.12 8.66
C LYS A 54 2.82 -15.36 8.81
N LEU A 55 2.74 -14.13 8.29
CA LEU A 55 1.50 -13.35 8.27
C LEU A 55 0.43 -14.05 7.42
N ALA A 56 0.77 -14.51 6.22
CA ALA A 56 -0.16 -15.22 5.34
C ALA A 56 -0.73 -16.49 5.97
N ALA A 57 0.07 -17.19 6.78
CA ALA A 57 -0.36 -18.40 7.50
C ALA A 57 -1.23 -18.10 8.73
N SER A 58 -1.06 -16.93 9.36
CA SER A 58 -1.76 -16.56 10.62
C SER A 58 -2.99 -15.68 10.39
N LEU A 59 -3.06 -14.93 9.30
CA LEU A 59 -4.14 -13.99 9.04
C LEU A 59 -5.30 -14.62 8.27
N ASP A 60 -6.52 -14.18 8.57
CA ASP A 60 -7.68 -14.48 7.72
C ASP A 60 -7.59 -13.67 6.42
N GLY A 61 -7.08 -14.29 5.38
CA GLY A 61 -6.93 -13.67 4.06
C GLY A 61 -8.24 -13.25 3.40
N SER A 62 -9.41 -13.62 3.95
CA SER A 62 -10.70 -13.07 3.51
C SER A 62 -10.97 -11.69 4.09
N ARG A 63 -10.33 -11.33 5.21
CA ARG A 63 -10.54 -10.06 5.94
C ARG A 63 -9.48 -9.03 5.63
N VAL A 64 -8.19 -9.44 5.59
CA VAL A 64 -7.06 -8.53 5.33
C VAL A 64 -6.32 -8.92 4.06
N LEU A 65 -5.95 -7.94 3.25
CA LEU A 65 -5.15 -8.12 2.04
C LEU A 65 -3.67 -7.84 2.38
N LEU A 66 -2.85 -8.88 2.36
CA LEU A 66 -1.41 -8.77 2.63
C LEU A 66 -0.65 -8.44 1.34
N GLY A 67 0.20 -7.43 1.37
CA GLY A 67 1.01 -7.02 0.25
C GLY A 67 2.49 -6.91 0.52
N ALA A 68 3.29 -6.91 -0.54
CA ALA A 68 4.72 -6.66 -0.50
C ALA A 68 5.06 -5.33 -1.18
N GLY A 69 5.85 -4.50 -0.49
CA GLY A 69 6.31 -3.21 -0.99
C GLY A 69 7.81 -3.16 -1.27
N THR A 70 8.21 -2.12 -2.00
CA THR A 70 9.59 -1.92 -2.45
C THR A 70 10.07 -3.06 -3.36
N VAL A 71 9.16 -3.56 -4.19
CA VAL A 71 9.46 -4.59 -5.19
C VAL A 71 10.17 -3.94 -6.38
N LEU A 72 11.39 -4.39 -6.69
CA LEU A 72 12.28 -3.78 -7.69
C LEU A 72 12.68 -4.73 -8.81
N SER A 73 12.18 -5.97 -8.81
CA SER A 73 12.45 -6.94 -9.88
C SER A 73 11.35 -7.98 -10.00
N ALA A 74 11.26 -8.61 -11.18
CA ALA A 74 10.37 -9.74 -11.42
C ALA A 74 10.66 -10.94 -10.49
N GLY A 75 11.92 -11.13 -10.12
CA GLY A 75 12.33 -12.16 -9.16
C GLY A 75 11.75 -11.92 -7.77
N GLN A 76 11.87 -10.70 -7.25
CA GLN A 76 11.25 -10.31 -5.97
C GLN A 76 9.72 -10.41 -6.04
N ALA A 77 9.09 -10.02 -7.16
CA ALA A 77 7.66 -10.16 -7.35
C ALA A 77 7.21 -11.61 -7.17
N LYS A 78 7.91 -12.56 -7.81
CA LYS A 78 7.64 -13.98 -7.69
C LYS A 78 7.84 -14.48 -6.25
N GLU A 79 8.98 -14.16 -5.63
CA GLU A 79 9.32 -14.55 -4.26
C GLU A 79 8.23 -14.14 -3.26
N PHE A 80 7.80 -12.87 -3.31
CA PHE A 80 6.82 -12.37 -2.37
C PHE A 80 5.41 -12.94 -2.61
N VAL A 81 5.02 -13.18 -3.86
CA VAL A 81 3.74 -13.82 -4.16
C VAL A 81 3.75 -15.29 -3.69
N GLU A 82 4.84 -16.02 -3.90
CA GLU A 82 5.02 -17.38 -3.38
C GLU A 82 5.00 -17.42 -1.84
N ALA A 83 5.48 -16.37 -1.19
CA ALA A 83 5.39 -16.18 0.27
C ALA A 83 3.97 -15.83 0.75
N GLY A 84 3.04 -15.50 -0.14
CA GLY A 84 1.63 -15.23 0.20
C GLY A 84 1.18 -13.78 0.02
N ALA A 85 2.01 -12.90 -0.57
CA ALA A 85 1.57 -11.55 -0.92
C ALA A 85 0.48 -11.59 -2.01
N ARG A 86 -0.58 -10.83 -1.81
CA ARG A 86 -1.76 -10.74 -2.68
C ARG A 86 -1.81 -9.43 -3.48
N PHE A 87 -0.92 -8.49 -3.23
CA PHE A 87 -0.65 -7.32 -4.06
C PHE A 87 0.82 -6.89 -3.92
N LEU A 88 1.32 -6.18 -4.91
CA LEU A 88 2.70 -5.70 -4.96
C LEU A 88 2.73 -4.18 -5.12
N VAL A 89 3.74 -3.54 -4.51
CA VAL A 89 3.95 -2.09 -4.60
C VAL A 89 5.42 -1.82 -4.94
N SER A 90 5.67 -0.96 -5.91
CA SER A 90 7.01 -0.50 -6.28
C SER A 90 7.20 0.99 -6.00
N PRO A 91 8.42 1.44 -5.67
CA PRO A 91 8.73 2.86 -5.53
C PRO A 91 9.03 3.54 -6.87
N VAL A 92 9.10 2.77 -7.95
CA VAL A 92 9.44 3.20 -9.31
C VAL A 92 8.51 2.57 -10.34
N LEU A 93 8.54 3.08 -11.56
CA LEU A 93 7.91 2.48 -12.72
C LEU A 93 8.89 1.47 -13.36
N ASP A 94 8.55 0.19 -13.29
CA ASP A 94 9.30 -0.89 -13.90
C ASP A 94 8.33 -1.81 -14.66
N ARG A 95 8.53 -1.93 -15.98
CA ARG A 95 7.65 -2.70 -16.84
C ARG A 95 7.76 -4.20 -16.58
N ASP A 96 8.96 -4.71 -16.29
CA ASP A 96 9.18 -6.14 -16.07
C ASP A 96 8.45 -6.60 -14.79
N VAL A 97 8.41 -5.74 -13.76
CA VAL A 97 7.64 -6.00 -12.53
C VAL A 97 6.14 -5.97 -12.80
N ILE A 98 5.64 -5.02 -13.62
CA ILE A 98 4.21 -4.96 -14.02
C ILE A 98 3.82 -6.26 -14.75
N GLU A 99 4.61 -6.67 -15.73
CA GLU A 99 4.36 -7.89 -16.50
C GLU A 99 4.46 -9.16 -15.64
N ALA A 100 5.41 -9.21 -14.69
CA ALA A 100 5.53 -10.32 -13.76
C ALA A 100 4.30 -10.43 -12.85
N ALA A 101 3.85 -9.33 -12.26
CA ALA A 101 2.66 -9.30 -11.40
C ALA A 101 1.40 -9.75 -12.17
N ALA A 102 1.25 -9.31 -13.43
CA ALA A 102 0.15 -9.75 -14.28
C ALA A 102 0.16 -11.26 -14.52
N ARG A 103 1.34 -11.85 -14.81
CA ARG A 103 1.51 -13.31 -14.95
C ARG A 103 1.22 -14.07 -13.66
N LEU A 104 1.54 -13.48 -12.51
CA LEU A 104 1.28 -14.05 -11.18
C LEU A 104 -0.18 -13.86 -10.72
N GLY A 105 -0.98 -13.09 -11.46
CA GLY A 105 -2.39 -12.86 -11.17
C GLY A 105 -2.66 -11.95 -9.97
N VAL A 106 -1.70 -11.10 -9.57
CA VAL A 106 -1.84 -10.18 -8.45
C VAL A 106 -1.82 -8.70 -8.90
N PRO A 107 -2.59 -7.80 -8.26
CA PRO A 107 -2.51 -6.38 -8.55
C PRO A 107 -1.12 -5.83 -8.21
N HIS A 108 -0.58 -4.99 -9.10
CA HIS A 108 0.64 -4.24 -8.88
C HIS A 108 0.38 -2.74 -8.90
N VAL A 109 1.00 -2.03 -7.98
CA VAL A 109 0.94 -0.58 -7.79
C VAL A 109 2.32 0.03 -8.04
N PRO A 110 2.75 0.19 -9.32
CA PRO A 110 3.99 0.87 -9.65
C PRO A 110 3.90 2.36 -9.31
N ALA A 111 5.02 3.00 -9.03
CA ALA A 111 5.05 4.42 -8.73
C ALA A 111 5.29 5.27 -9.98
N GLY A 112 4.72 6.49 -9.95
CA GLY A 112 5.04 7.59 -10.81
C GLY A 112 4.96 8.90 -10.03
N PHE A 113 5.73 9.90 -10.42
CA PHE A 113 5.71 11.23 -9.83
C PHE A 113 5.19 12.26 -10.83
N THR A 114 5.62 12.18 -12.07
CA THR A 114 5.19 13.08 -13.16
C THR A 114 3.96 12.53 -13.88
N PRO A 115 3.17 13.40 -14.57
CA PRO A 115 2.04 12.95 -15.39
C PRO A 115 2.43 11.89 -16.41
N THR A 116 3.64 12.00 -17.01
CA THR A 116 4.15 11.03 -17.99
C THR A 116 4.37 9.65 -17.36
N GLU A 117 4.99 9.59 -16.18
CA GLU A 117 5.24 8.33 -15.48
C GLU A 117 3.93 7.68 -15.02
N VAL A 118 3.03 8.47 -14.42
CA VAL A 118 1.72 7.99 -13.96
C VAL A 118 0.90 7.42 -15.14
N TYR A 119 0.87 8.13 -16.26
CA TYR A 119 0.15 7.66 -17.45
C TYR A 119 0.85 6.46 -18.12
N ALA A 120 2.19 6.43 -18.12
CA ALA A 120 2.95 5.29 -18.64
C ALA A 120 2.68 4.01 -17.82
N ALA A 121 2.59 4.09 -16.51
CA ALA A 121 2.22 2.96 -15.65
C ALA A 121 0.85 2.37 -16.07
N HIS A 122 -0.15 3.23 -16.26
CA HIS A 122 -1.47 2.83 -16.74
C HIS A 122 -1.39 2.18 -18.16
N ARG A 123 -0.64 2.77 -19.09
CA ARG A 123 -0.45 2.21 -20.42
C ARG A 123 0.25 0.86 -20.43
N TYR A 124 1.10 0.58 -19.46
CA TYR A 124 1.74 -0.74 -19.27
C TYR A 124 0.83 -1.76 -18.59
N GLY A 125 -0.44 -1.38 -18.29
CA GLY A 125 -1.46 -2.28 -17.76
C GLY A 125 -1.56 -2.29 -16.24
N ALA A 126 -0.90 -1.36 -15.53
CA ALA A 126 -1.08 -1.25 -14.10
C ALA A 126 -2.51 -0.78 -13.77
N PRO A 127 -3.27 -1.52 -12.95
CA PRO A 127 -4.66 -1.18 -12.63
C PRO A 127 -4.77 -0.01 -11.64
N VAL A 128 -3.69 0.27 -10.91
CA VAL A 128 -3.57 1.32 -9.89
C VAL A 128 -2.16 1.88 -9.96
N VAL A 129 -1.98 3.18 -9.69
CA VAL A 129 -0.66 3.82 -9.69
C VAL A 129 -0.41 4.48 -8.34
N LYS A 130 0.78 4.28 -7.80
CA LYS A 130 1.28 4.98 -6.62
C LYS A 130 1.80 6.36 -7.02
N LEU A 131 1.26 7.43 -6.46
CA LEU A 131 1.89 8.74 -6.54
C LEU A 131 2.97 8.82 -5.44
N PHE A 132 4.25 8.97 -5.82
CA PHE A 132 5.36 8.92 -4.87
C PHE A 132 6.54 9.80 -5.27
N PRO A 133 7.12 10.60 -4.34
CA PRO A 133 6.67 10.86 -2.96
C PRO A 133 5.59 11.96 -2.88
N SER A 134 4.42 11.65 -2.32
CA SER A 134 3.24 12.54 -2.41
C SER A 134 3.32 13.79 -1.56
N ALA A 135 4.02 13.76 -0.41
CA ALA A 135 4.15 14.94 0.47
C ALA A 135 4.80 16.13 -0.23
N GLN A 136 5.57 15.91 -1.29
CA GLN A 136 6.27 16.98 -2.03
C GLN A 136 5.33 17.79 -2.93
N VAL A 137 4.18 17.25 -3.29
CA VAL A 137 3.28 17.88 -4.29
C VAL A 137 1.90 18.22 -3.74
N GLY A 138 1.41 17.52 -2.74
CA GLY A 138 0.13 17.78 -2.10
C GLY A 138 -1.11 17.38 -2.93
N PRO A 139 -2.32 17.50 -2.32
CA PRO A 139 -3.59 17.03 -2.93
C PRO A 139 -3.98 17.77 -4.21
N ALA A 140 -3.65 19.05 -4.36
CA ALA A 140 -3.95 19.82 -5.57
C ALA A 140 -3.28 19.22 -6.82
N TYR A 141 -2.10 18.63 -6.67
CA TYR A 141 -1.42 17.94 -7.76
C TYR A 141 -2.20 16.71 -8.23
N LEU A 142 -2.74 15.92 -7.28
CA LEU A 142 -3.59 14.78 -7.61
C LEU A 142 -4.83 15.23 -8.40
N THR A 143 -5.52 16.29 -7.95
CA THR A 143 -6.67 16.83 -8.67
C THR A 143 -6.29 17.26 -10.10
N SER A 144 -5.11 17.88 -10.25
CA SER A 144 -4.60 18.29 -11.58
C SER A 144 -4.27 17.09 -12.48
N LEU A 145 -3.80 15.97 -11.91
CA LEU A 145 -3.59 14.71 -12.65
C LEU A 145 -4.91 14.08 -13.09
N LEU A 146 -5.90 14.04 -12.20
CA LEU A 146 -7.19 13.41 -12.48
C LEU A 146 -8.04 14.20 -13.47
N GLY A 147 -7.81 15.50 -13.65
CA GLY A 147 -8.50 16.32 -14.62
C GLY A 147 -8.44 15.73 -16.04
N PRO A 148 -7.26 15.58 -16.66
CA PRO A 148 -7.11 14.97 -17.98
C PRO A 148 -7.21 13.43 -17.96
N PHE A 149 -7.08 12.76 -16.82
CA PHE A 149 -7.03 11.30 -16.68
C PHE A 149 -8.01 10.79 -15.62
N PRO A 150 -9.33 11.03 -15.74
CA PRO A 150 -10.30 10.69 -14.69
C PRO A 150 -10.44 9.17 -14.46
N GLN A 151 -9.97 8.34 -15.38
CA GLN A 151 -9.97 6.88 -15.25
C GLN A 151 -8.88 6.34 -14.34
N LEU A 152 -7.85 7.15 -14.02
CA LEU A 152 -6.73 6.68 -13.21
C LEU A 152 -7.14 6.46 -11.75
N LYS A 153 -6.67 5.37 -11.21
CA LYS A 153 -6.80 5.03 -9.78
C LYS A 153 -5.45 5.29 -9.11
N ILE A 154 -5.41 6.26 -8.22
CA ILE A 154 -4.14 6.74 -7.63
C ILE A 154 -4.14 6.47 -6.13
N ILE A 155 -3.00 5.95 -5.63
CA ILE A 155 -2.70 5.77 -4.20
C ILE A 155 -1.52 6.67 -3.83
N PRO A 156 -1.77 7.84 -3.28
CA PRO A 156 -0.72 8.71 -2.75
C PRO A 156 0.02 8.04 -1.59
N THR A 157 1.35 8.17 -1.60
CA THR A 157 2.23 7.54 -0.61
C THR A 157 3.49 8.38 -0.40
N GLY A 158 4.09 8.28 0.78
CA GLY A 158 5.38 8.90 1.10
C GLY A 158 5.25 10.25 1.77
N GLY A 159 5.62 10.28 3.07
CA GLY A 159 5.62 11.48 3.89
C GLY A 159 4.24 11.97 4.34
N LEU A 160 3.20 11.12 4.21
CA LEU A 160 1.84 11.47 4.63
C LEU A 160 1.67 11.32 6.14
N ASP A 161 1.00 12.29 6.72
CA ASP A 161 0.38 12.23 8.05
C ASP A 161 -1.15 12.05 7.92
N ALA A 162 -1.87 12.06 9.04
CA ALA A 162 -3.31 11.85 9.04
C ALA A 162 -4.06 12.94 8.27
N GLU A 163 -3.67 14.20 8.41
CA GLU A 163 -4.36 15.32 7.77
C GLU A 163 -4.13 15.34 6.25
N SER A 164 -2.89 15.16 5.81
CA SER A 164 -2.57 15.06 4.39
C SER A 164 -3.19 13.81 3.74
N ALA A 165 -3.25 12.68 4.45
CA ALA A 165 -3.93 11.48 3.99
C ALA A 165 -5.42 11.74 3.70
N LEU A 166 -6.15 12.38 4.63
CA LEU A 166 -7.55 12.77 4.43
C LEU A 166 -7.72 13.76 3.28
N ALA A 167 -6.81 14.74 3.18
CA ALA A 167 -6.86 15.70 2.09
C ALA A 167 -6.67 15.04 0.71
N PHE A 168 -5.82 14.02 0.60
CA PHE A 168 -5.69 13.22 -0.62
C PHE A 168 -6.94 12.38 -0.93
N ILE A 169 -7.60 11.82 0.08
CA ILE A 169 -8.88 11.11 -0.12
C ILE A 169 -9.93 12.07 -0.70
N ARG A 170 -10.07 13.27 -0.12
CA ARG A 170 -10.98 14.32 -0.66
C ARG A 170 -10.62 14.75 -2.08
N ALA A 171 -9.35 14.71 -2.45
CA ALA A 171 -8.86 15.04 -3.79
C ALA A 171 -9.09 13.92 -4.82
N GLY A 172 -9.65 12.76 -4.43
CA GLY A 172 -9.99 11.67 -5.34
C GLY A 172 -9.05 10.47 -5.28
N ALA A 173 -8.17 10.37 -4.28
CA ALA A 173 -7.38 9.15 -4.07
C ALA A 173 -8.29 7.97 -3.74
N VAL A 174 -8.01 6.79 -4.34
CA VAL A 174 -8.78 5.57 -4.06
C VAL A 174 -8.43 4.92 -2.72
N ALA A 175 -7.20 5.10 -2.27
CA ALA A 175 -6.67 4.75 -0.96
C ALA A 175 -5.42 5.60 -0.71
N VAL A 176 -4.85 5.52 0.49
CA VAL A 176 -3.56 6.15 0.83
C VAL A 176 -2.61 5.15 1.47
N GLY A 177 -1.32 5.22 1.11
CA GLY A 177 -0.26 4.44 1.75
C GLY A 177 0.45 5.28 2.81
N VAL A 178 0.38 4.86 4.08
CA VAL A 178 0.95 5.60 5.21
C VAL A 178 1.91 4.72 5.99
N GLY A 179 3.14 5.19 6.14
CA GLY A 179 4.15 4.67 7.06
C GLY A 179 4.33 5.61 8.26
N GLY A 180 5.57 5.91 8.60
CA GLY A 180 5.88 6.90 9.63
C GLY A 180 5.27 6.57 10.98
N LYS A 181 4.35 7.38 11.49
CA LYS A 181 3.71 7.18 12.80
C LYS A 181 2.86 5.91 12.93
N LEU A 182 2.46 5.30 11.81
CA LEU A 182 1.76 4.02 11.79
C LEU A 182 2.74 2.83 11.75
N CYS A 183 4.03 3.08 11.84
CA CYS A 183 5.10 2.12 11.73
C CYS A 183 5.86 2.07 13.07
N PRO A 184 5.56 1.12 13.98
CA PRO A 184 6.24 1.03 15.27
C PRO A 184 7.70 0.64 15.03
N HIS A 185 8.61 1.15 15.85
CA HIS A 185 10.04 0.75 15.79
C HIS A 185 10.39 -0.30 16.84
N ARG A 186 9.49 -0.53 17.79
CA ARG A 186 9.65 -1.45 18.92
C ARG A 186 8.32 -2.13 19.23
N LEU A 187 8.37 -3.28 19.90
CA LEU A 187 7.18 -4.06 20.25
C LEU A 187 6.21 -3.28 21.17
N ASP A 188 6.73 -2.48 22.10
CA ASP A 188 5.92 -1.67 23.02
C ASP A 188 5.17 -0.51 22.31
N GLU A 189 5.54 -0.15 21.09
CA GLU A 189 4.88 0.87 20.26
C GLU A 189 3.76 0.30 19.38
N VAL A 190 3.65 -1.03 19.23
CA VAL A 190 2.70 -1.68 18.31
C VAL A 190 1.25 -1.30 18.62
N SER A 191 0.87 -1.27 19.88
CA SER A 191 -0.48 -0.91 20.31
C SER A 191 -0.86 0.52 19.89
N ASP A 192 0.01 1.48 20.16
CA ASP A 192 -0.25 2.89 19.86
C ASP A 192 -0.28 3.15 18.34
N ALA A 193 0.64 2.54 17.58
CA ALA A 193 0.66 2.62 16.13
C ALA A 193 -0.62 2.00 15.52
N THR A 194 -1.07 0.87 16.05
CA THR A 194 -2.32 0.22 15.63
C THR A 194 -3.53 1.10 15.94
N ALA A 195 -3.62 1.69 17.13
CA ALA A 195 -4.70 2.60 17.49
C ALA A 195 -4.75 3.82 16.57
N ALA A 196 -3.58 4.40 16.23
CA ALA A 196 -3.49 5.50 15.29
C ALA A 196 -3.94 5.10 13.87
N ALA A 197 -3.62 3.89 13.43
CA ALA A 197 -4.08 3.38 12.13
C ALA A 197 -5.60 3.17 12.08
N VAL A 198 -6.19 2.64 13.16
CA VAL A 198 -7.66 2.46 13.28
C VAL A 198 -8.37 3.80 13.28
N ASP A 199 -7.87 4.79 14.02
CA ASP A 199 -8.45 6.14 14.01
C ASP A 199 -8.41 6.76 12.62
N LEU A 200 -7.27 6.70 11.94
CA LEU A 200 -7.14 7.22 10.59
C LEU A 200 -8.07 6.49 9.61
N LEU A 201 -8.16 5.15 9.67
CA LEU A 201 -9.08 4.39 8.81
C LEU A 201 -10.53 4.82 9.02
N ARG A 202 -10.97 4.98 10.27
CA ARG A 202 -12.33 5.44 10.60
C ARG A 202 -12.62 6.83 10.02
N ARG A 203 -11.66 7.74 10.10
CA ARG A 203 -11.76 9.09 9.51
C ARG A 203 -11.81 9.02 7.97
N ILE A 204 -11.03 8.17 7.36
CA ILE A 204 -11.05 7.92 5.91
C ILE A 204 -12.41 7.35 5.48
N ASP A 205 -12.96 6.38 6.22
CA ASP A 205 -14.27 5.80 5.94
C ASP A 205 -15.38 6.87 6.01
N ALA A 206 -15.34 7.74 7.00
CA ALA A 206 -16.28 8.87 7.12
C ALA A 206 -16.19 9.83 5.91
N GLU A 207 -14.98 10.16 5.43
CA GLU A 207 -14.80 10.98 4.22
C GLU A 207 -15.32 10.29 2.94
N ARG A 208 -15.31 8.97 2.92
CA ARG A 208 -15.82 8.14 1.79
C ARG A 208 -17.31 7.83 1.90
N GLY A 209 -18.00 8.31 2.92
CA GLY A 209 -19.43 8.08 3.17
C GLY A 209 -19.77 6.64 3.62
N ARG A 210 -18.88 6.04 4.40
CA ARG A 210 -19.01 4.67 4.94
C ARG A 210 -19.14 4.63 6.43
#